data_3d14e54de9467d34ebf0056415b12764
#
_entry.id   3d14e54de9467d34ebf0056415b12764
#
_cell.length_a   1.000
_cell.length_b   1.000
_cell.length_c   1.000
_cell.angle_alpha   90.00
_cell.angle_beta   90.00
_cell.angle_gamma   90.00
#
_symmetry.space_group_name_H-M   'P 1'
#
loop_
_entity.id
_entity.type
_entity.pdbx_description
1 polymer ?
#
loop_
_entity_poly.entity_id
_entity_poly.type
_entity_poly.pdbx_seq_one_letter_code
_entity_poly.pdbx_strand_id
1 'polypeptide(L)'
;THLEKLMRVTENPDFFSGLPMQTAQSMVKQAVTDFKNWLASLREYKKHPEKFLGRPKMPHYKKQDLATVIITNQDAVLYPSETGVSLKLPIIKKRLSFSNISEHAFLKEVRIKPYHGRFLFCLTFEEPEPVIETSMPYTCAIDFGTDNFAAIVCDDGSSAIYKGGAVLSDTQWFHKQKAKYVSILTKGYKNQYDCECFRLCYRRLYGNGCNH
;
A
#
# COMPACT_ATOMS: atom_id res chain seq x y z
N THR A 1 1.87 -19.09 -15.05
CA THR A 1 0.77 -18.64 -15.93
C THR A 1 1.06 -19.03 -17.38
N HIS A 2 0.03 -19.02 -18.25
CA HIS A 2 0.24 -19.25 -19.70
C HIS A 2 1.17 -18.21 -20.31
N LEU A 3 1.07 -16.97 -19.87
CA LEU A 3 1.94 -15.86 -20.29
C LEU A 3 3.41 -16.11 -19.90
N GLU A 4 3.69 -16.63 -18.71
CA GLU A 4 5.06 -16.99 -18.30
C GLU A 4 5.65 -18.09 -19.20
N LYS A 5 4.84 -19.10 -19.58
CA LYS A 5 5.29 -20.13 -20.53
C LYS A 5 5.64 -19.52 -21.88
N LEU A 6 4.82 -18.59 -22.37
CA LEU A 6 5.07 -17.89 -23.63
C LEU A 6 6.35 -17.06 -23.56
N MET A 7 6.57 -16.30 -22.48
CA MET A 7 7.78 -15.50 -22.29
C MET A 7 9.04 -16.35 -22.21
N ARG A 8 8.94 -17.57 -21.67
CA ARG A 8 10.05 -18.54 -21.65
C ARG A 8 10.35 -19.10 -23.05
N VAL A 9 9.31 -19.45 -23.79
CA VAL A 9 9.47 -19.98 -25.16
C VAL A 9 10.04 -18.94 -26.12
N THR A 10 9.66 -17.67 -25.94
CA THR A 10 10.17 -16.55 -26.76
C THR A 10 11.51 -15.99 -26.29
N GLU A 11 12.10 -16.58 -25.23
CA GLU A 11 13.39 -16.14 -24.65
C GLU A 11 13.44 -14.61 -24.39
N ASN A 12 12.35 -14.05 -23.88
CA ASN A 12 12.24 -12.62 -23.65
C ASN A 12 13.32 -12.14 -22.66
N PRO A 13 14.28 -11.28 -23.10
CA PRO A 13 15.39 -10.88 -22.25
C PRO A 13 14.95 -10.10 -21.02
N ASP A 14 13.89 -9.32 -21.08
CA ASP A 14 13.36 -8.57 -19.94
C ASP A 14 12.87 -9.47 -18.81
N PHE A 15 12.44 -10.70 -19.16
CA PHE A 15 12.01 -11.68 -18.19
C PHE A 15 13.17 -12.40 -17.50
N PHE A 16 14.29 -12.60 -18.21
CA PHE A 16 15.39 -13.43 -17.70
C PHE A 16 16.58 -12.64 -17.16
N SER A 17 16.84 -11.44 -17.64
CA SER A 17 18.09 -10.72 -17.33
C SER A 17 17.94 -9.52 -16.40
N GLY A 18 16.75 -8.96 -16.27
CA GLY A 18 16.56 -7.70 -15.55
C GLY A 18 16.28 -7.83 -14.06
N LEU A 19 15.58 -8.90 -13.62
CA LEU A 19 15.07 -9.07 -12.27
C LEU A 19 15.26 -10.51 -11.78
N PRO A 20 15.32 -10.73 -10.45
CA PRO A 20 15.21 -12.07 -9.89
C PRO A 20 13.93 -12.76 -10.39
N MET A 21 14.01 -14.07 -10.65
CA MET A 21 12.94 -14.82 -11.31
C MET A 21 11.59 -14.70 -10.61
N GLN A 22 11.55 -14.74 -9.28
CA GLN A 22 10.30 -14.60 -8.50
C GLN A 22 9.72 -13.20 -8.66
N THR A 23 10.57 -12.17 -8.69
CA THR A 23 10.15 -10.80 -8.91
C THR A 23 9.58 -10.62 -10.32
N ALA A 24 10.24 -11.15 -11.34
CA ALA A 24 9.74 -11.15 -12.72
C ALA A 24 8.38 -11.86 -12.85
N GLN A 25 8.23 -13.03 -12.23
CA GLN A 25 6.97 -13.75 -12.18
C GLN A 25 5.86 -12.96 -11.48
N SER A 26 6.18 -12.23 -10.40
CA SER A 26 5.23 -11.39 -9.68
C SER A 26 4.73 -10.24 -10.55
N MET A 27 5.60 -9.63 -11.35
CA MET A 27 5.22 -8.59 -12.32
C MET A 27 4.27 -9.11 -13.39
N VAL A 28 4.54 -10.32 -13.93
CA VAL A 28 3.65 -10.96 -14.90
C VAL A 28 2.29 -11.30 -14.27
N LYS A 29 2.29 -11.83 -13.03
CA LYS A 29 1.04 -12.11 -12.30
C LYS A 29 0.22 -10.84 -12.09
N GLN A 30 0.87 -9.72 -11.77
CA GLN A 30 0.19 -8.42 -11.60
C GLN A 30 -0.50 -8.00 -12.89
N ALA A 31 0.18 -8.06 -14.03
CA ALA A 31 -0.41 -7.73 -15.33
C ALA A 31 -1.63 -8.60 -15.64
N VAL A 32 -1.52 -9.92 -15.43
CA VAL A 32 -2.65 -10.84 -15.61
C VAL A 32 -3.82 -10.49 -14.68
N THR A 33 -3.54 -10.12 -13.45
CA THR A 33 -4.57 -9.72 -12.47
C THR A 33 -5.27 -8.43 -12.90
N ASP A 34 -4.53 -7.44 -13.38
CA ASP A 34 -5.08 -6.18 -13.86
C ASP A 34 -6.06 -6.41 -15.04
N PHE A 35 -5.70 -7.30 -15.99
CA PHE A 35 -6.59 -7.70 -17.08
C PHE A 35 -7.84 -8.45 -16.59
N LYS A 36 -7.69 -9.38 -15.64
CA LYS A 36 -8.84 -10.11 -15.06
C LYS A 36 -9.80 -9.15 -14.35
N ASN A 37 -9.27 -8.20 -13.59
CA ASN A 37 -10.06 -7.19 -12.88
C ASN A 37 -10.80 -6.28 -13.87
N TRP A 38 -10.16 -5.88 -14.96
CA TRP A 38 -10.81 -5.13 -16.02
C TRP A 38 -11.97 -5.91 -16.66
N LEU A 39 -11.76 -7.19 -17.00
CA LEU A 39 -12.81 -8.04 -17.55
C LEU A 39 -13.99 -8.23 -16.56
N ALA A 40 -13.69 -8.39 -15.26
CA ALA A 40 -14.72 -8.46 -14.22
C ALA A 40 -15.50 -7.15 -14.14
N SER A 41 -14.81 -6.01 -14.15
CA SER A 41 -15.44 -4.68 -14.17
C SER A 41 -16.31 -4.45 -15.41
N LEU A 42 -15.89 -4.94 -16.58
CA LEU A 42 -16.71 -4.87 -17.79
C LEU A 42 -17.99 -5.71 -17.69
N ARG A 43 -17.93 -6.89 -17.07
CA ARG A 43 -19.10 -7.73 -16.83
C ARG A 43 -20.08 -7.07 -15.87
N GLU A 44 -19.56 -6.46 -14.80
CA GLU A 44 -20.37 -5.73 -13.83
C GLU A 44 -20.97 -4.46 -14.46
N TYR A 45 -20.20 -3.72 -15.26
CA TYR A 45 -20.67 -2.55 -15.98
C TYR A 45 -21.83 -2.88 -16.94
N LYS A 46 -21.83 -4.06 -17.59
CA LYS A 46 -22.93 -4.50 -18.45
C LYS A 46 -24.23 -4.72 -17.68
N LYS A 47 -24.15 -5.12 -16.40
CA LYS A 47 -25.31 -5.38 -15.54
C LYS A 47 -25.78 -4.12 -14.80
N HIS A 48 -24.83 -3.30 -14.37
CA HIS A 48 -25.03 -2.17 -13.46
C HIS A 48 -24.21 -0.96 -13.92
N PRO A 49 -24.54 -0.34 -15.06
CA PRO A 49 -23.80 0.83 -15.55
C PRO A 49 -23.87 2.03 -14.61
N GLU A 50 -24.92 2.12 -13.81
CA GLU A 50 -25.16 3.19 -12.83
C GLU A 50 -24.14 3.22 -11.68
N LYS A 51 -23.45 2.10 -11.41
CA LYS A 51 -22.41 2.03 -10.38
C LYS A 51 -21.07 2.61 -10.82
N PHE A 52 -20.92 2.96 -12.09
CA PHE A 52 -19.65 3.39 -12.67
C PHE A 52 -19.75 4.81 -13.21
N LEU A 53 -18.68 5.59 -13.06
CA LEU A 53 -18.57 6.91 -13.68
C LEU A 53 -18.44 6.87 -15.21
N GLY A 54 -18.23 5.69 -15.79
CA GLY A 54 -18.09 5.45 -17.21
C GLY A 54 -17.59 4.06 -17.52
N ARG A 55 -17.53 3.70 -18.80
CA ARG A 55 -17.08 2.36 -19.22
C ARG A 55 -15.66 2.07 -18.77
N PRO A 56 -15.38 0.95 -18.08
CA PRO A 56 -14.04 0.54 -17.67
C PRO A 56 -13.09 0.46 -18.88
N LYS A 57 -11.96 1.15 -18.78
CA LYS A 57 -10.92 1.16 -19.82
C LYS A 57 -9.95 0.01 -19.63
N MET A 58 -9.45 -0.54 -20.73
CA MET A 58 -8.42 -1.58 -20.71
C MET A 58 -7.15 -1.04 -20.03
N PRO A 59 -6.45 -1.87 -19.23
CA PRO A 59 -5.15 -1.50 -18.69
C PRO A 59 -4.18 -1.09 -19.81
N HIS A 60 -3.52 0.04 -19.63
CA HIS A 60 -2.49 0.56 -20.53
C HIS A 60 -1.12 0.38 -19.91
N TYR A 61 -0.07 0.58 -20.72
CA TYR A 61 1.29 0.72 -20.19
C TYR A 61 1.34 1.84 -19.16
N LYS A 62 2.08 1.60 -18.09
CA LYS A 62 2.27 2.63 -17.06
C LYS A 62 3.03 3.80 -17.67
N LYS A 63 2.51 5.01 -17.47
CA LYS A 63 3.15 6.24 -17.94
C LYS A 63 4.41 6.60 -17.14
N GLN A 64 4.62 5.97 -16.01
CA GLN A 64 5.75 6.20 -15.12
C GLN A 64 6.76 5.08 -15.30
N ASP A 65 8.02 5.42 -15.41
CA ASP A 65 9.13 4.48 -15.57
C ASP A 65 9.36 3.61 -14.31
N LEU A 66 8.84 4.07 -13.17
CA LEU A 66 8.98 3.39 -11.88
C LEU A 66 7.69 2.66 -11.51
N ALA A 67 7.79 1.35 -11.30
CA ALA A 67 6.72 0.50 -10.81
C ALA A 67 7.01 -0.03 -9.40
N THR A 68 5.96 -0.45 -8.70
CA THR A 68 6.11 -1.19 -7.45
C THR A 68 6.73 -2.56 -7.75
N VAL A 69 7.77 -2.91 -7.03
CA VAL A 69 8.44 -4.22 -7.10
C VAL A 69 8.08 -5.03 -5.87
N ILE A 70 7.74 -6.30 -6.06
CA ILE A 70 7.42 -7.24 -4.98
C ILE A 70 8.50 -8.32 -4.95
N ILE A 71 9.16 -8.48 -3.80
CA ILE A 71 10.19 -9.47 -3.56
C ILE A 71 9.68 -10.38 -2.44
N THR A 72 9.60 -11.68 -2.71
CA THR A 72 9.13 -12.67 -1.74
C THR A 72 10.25 -13.04 -0.76
N ASN A 73 9.90 -13.73 0.32
CA ASN A 73 10.84 -14.26 1.31
C ASN A 73 11.82 -15.29 0.76
N GLN A 74 11.63 -15.79 -0.46
CA GLN A 74 12.60 -16.67 -1.12
C GLN A 74 13.86 -15.91 -1.57
N ASP A 75 13.69 -14.64 -1.94
CA ASP A 75 14.76 -13.78 -2.43
C ASP A 75 15.19 -12.71 -1.40
N ALA A 76 14.32 -12.37 -0.44
CA ALA A 76 14.58 -11.40 0.62
C ALA A 76 14.90 -12.11 1.92
N VAL A 77 16.06 -11.83 2.52
CA VAL A 77 16.53 -12.51 3.74
C VAL A 77 16.75 -11.49 4.86
N LEU A 78 16.23 -11.79 6.05
CA LEU A 78 16.51 -11.04 7.26
C LEU A 78 17.68 -11.67 8.01
N TYR A 79 18.51 -10.82 8.56
CA TYR A 79 19.61 -11.19 9.46
C TYR A 79 19.46 -10.42 10.77
N PRO A 80 19.71 -11.05 11.92
CA PRO A 80 19.81 -10.35 13.19
C PRO A 80 20.88 -9.25 13.12
N SER A 81 20.63 -8.14 13.82
CA SER A 81 21.56 -7.02 13.94
C SER A 81 21.50 -6.49 15.37
N GLU A 82 22.54 -5.80 15.82
CA GLU A 82 22.63 -5.25 17.19
C GLU A 82 21.47 -4.30 17.55
N THR A 83 20.90 -3.63 16.55
CA THR A 83 19.81 -2.63 16.73
C THR A 83 18.47 -3.08 16.19
N GLY A 84 18.31 -4.35 15.80
CA GLY A 84 17.11 -4.89 15.20
C GLY A 84 17.40 -5.92 14.11
N VAL A 85 16.91 -5.71 12.90
CA VAL A 85 17.14 -6.64 11.78
C VAL A 85 17.78 -5.93 10.58
N SER A 86 18.58 -6.67 9.82
CA SER A 86 19.13 -6.21 8.54
C SER A 86 18.55 -7.03 7.39
N LEU A 87 18.01 -6.36 6.41
CA LEU A 87 17.39 -6.93 5.20
C LEU A 87 18.41 -6.99 4.07
N LYS A 88 18.60 -8.18 3.51
CA LYS A 88 19.34 -8.39 2.27
C LYS A 88 18.35 -8.60 1.14
N LEU A 89 18.49 -7.81 0.08
CA LEU A 89 17.72 -7.92 -1.15
C LEU A 89 18.65 -8.33 -2.31
N PRO A 90 18.16 -9.12 -3.29
CA PRO A 90 19.01 -9.59 -4.40
C PRO A 90 19.49 -8.47 -5.32
N ILE A 91 18.72 -7.38 -5.39
CA ILE A 91 18.99 -6.25 -6.30
C ILE A 91 19.94 -5.23 -5.66
N ILE A 92 19.99 -5.19 -4.33
CA ILE A 92 20.75 -4.18 -3.58
C ILE A 92 21.95 -4.85 -2.90
N LYS A 93 23.17 -4.39 -3.21
CA LYS A 93 24.39 -4.92 -2.61
C LYS A 93 24.50 -4.63 -1.10
N LYS A 94 24.02 -3.45 -0.68
CA LYS A 94 24.07 -3.00 0.72
C LYS A 94 22.86 -3.57 1.48
N ARG A 95 23.11 -4.07 2.70
CA ARG A 95 22.01 -4.44 3.61
C ARG A 95 21.32 -3.19 4.15
N LEU A 96 20.02 -3.28 4.32
CA LEU A 96 19.19 -2.21 4.88
C LEU A 96 18.85 -2.57 6.33
N SER A 97 19.18 -1.69 7.27
CA SER A 97 18.91 -1.92 8.71
C SER A 97 17.56 -1.33 9.08
N PHE A 98 16.80 -2.06 9.88
CA PHE A 98 15.52 -1.65 10.43
C PHE A 98 15.53 -1.90 11.94
N SER A 99 15.07 -0.89 12.70
CA SER A 99 14.81 -0.99 14.13
C SER A 99 13.36 -1.40 14.39
N ASN A 100 13.07 -1.85 15.60
CA ASN A 100 11.71 -2.14 16.07
C ASN A 100 10.99 -3.29 15.34
N ILE A 101 11.71 -4.25 14.81
CA ILE A 101 11.16 -5.49 14.27
C ILE A 101 11.48 -6.62 15.24
N SER A 102 10.46 -7.39 15.60
CA SER A 102 10.61 -8.57 16.46
C SER A 102 11.54 -9.61 15.82
N GLU A 103 12.41 -10.21 16.61
CA GLU A 103 13.28 -11.30 16.14
C GLU A 103 12.49 -12.55 15.71
N HIS A 104 11.26 -12.69 16.20
CA HIS A 104 10.36 -13.80 15.86
C HIS A 104 9.48 -13.51 14.64
N ALA A 105 9.57 -12.30 14.07
CA ALA A 105 8.77 -11.92 12.91
C ALA A 105 9.27 -12.66 11.65
N PHE A 106 8.38 -13.41 11.01
CA PHE A 106 8.68 -14.13 9.78
C PHE A 106 8.34 -13.26 8.57
N LEU A 107 9.38 -12.88 7.81
CA LEU A 107 9.19 -12.06 6.60
C LEU A 107 8.44 -12.85 5.52
N LYS A 108 7.36 -12.30 4.99
CA LYS A 108 6.58 -12.86 3.88
C LYS A 108 6.93 -12.20 2.55
N GLU A 109 6.93 -10.88 2.52
CA GLU A 109 7.25 -10.14 1.30
C GLU A 109 7.78 -8.74 1.62
N VAL A 110 8.52 -8.19 0.68
CA VAL A 110 8.98 -6.80 0.65
C VAL A 110 8.41 -6.13 -0.59
N ARG A 111 7.66 -5.05 -0.41
CA ARG A 111 7.19 -4.20 -1.50
C ARG A 111 8.00 -2.92 -1.54
N ILE A 112 8.63 -2.66 -2.66
CA ILE A 112 9.36 -1.40 -2.91
C ILE A 112 8.48 -0.53 -3.79
N LYS A 113 7.99 0.57 -3.23
CA LYS A 113 7.09 1.50 -3.92
C LYS A 113 7.82 2.81 -4.20
N PRO A 114 7.75 3.34 -5.43
CA PRO A 114 8.17 4.71 -5.68
C PRO A 114 7.23 5.67 -4.94
N TYR A 115 7.79 6.64 -4.22
CA TYR A 115 7.04 7.56 -3.40
C TYR A 115 7.72 8.94 -3.36
N HIS A 116 7.18 9.91 -4.08
CA HIS A 116 7.65 11.30 -4.11
C HIS A 116 9.17 11.47 -4.26
N GLY A 117 9.78 10.84 -5.27
CA GLY A 117 11.22 10.90 -5.53
C GLY A 117 12.08 10.07 -4.56
N ARG A 118 11.46 9.24 -3.72
CA ARG A 118 12.09 8.29 -2.81
C ARG A 118 11.48 6.90 -3.02
N PHE A 119 11.99 5.92 -2.29
CA PHE A 119 11.43 4.58 -2.25
C PHE A 119 10.92 4.27 -0.85
N LEU A 120 9.69 3.76 -0.79
CA LEU A 120 9.07 3.25 0.42
C LEU A 120 9.23 1.73 0.43
N PHE A 121 9.85 1.20 1.47
CA PHE A 121 9.95 -0.23 1.73
C PHE A 121 8.83 -0.65 2.67
N CYS A 122 7.89 -1.45 2.18
CA CYS A 122 6.83 -2.05 2.97
C CYS A 122 7.21 -3.51 3.22
N LEU A 123 7.47 -3.86 4.47
CA LEU A 123 7.77 -5.22 4.89
C LEU A 123 6.51 -5.84 5.49
N THR A 124 6.12 -7.02 5.01
CA THR A 124 4.99 -7.78 5.52
C THR A 124 5.54 -8.96 6.32
N PHE A 125 5.16 -9.03 7.58
CA PHE A 125 5.55 -10.09 8.50
C PHE A 125 4.35 -10.96 8.87
N GLU A 126 4.63 -12.20 9.22
CA GLU A 126 3.76 -13.07 9.98
C GLU A 126 4.34 -13.18 11.37
N GLU A 127 3.53 -12.89 12.35
CA GLU A 127 3.87 -13.04 13.76
C GLU A 127 2.95 -14.10 14.37
N PRO A 128 3.43 -14.90 15.33
CA PRO A 128 2.54 -15.80 16.06
C PRO A 128 1.48 -14.97 16.78
N GLU A 129 0.25 -15.46 16.75
CA GLU A 129 -0.83 -14.80 17.51
C GLU A 129 -0.46 -14.72 18.98
N PRO A 130 -0.54 -13.56 19.61
CA PRO A 130 -0.34 -13.47 21.04
C PRO A 130 -1.37 -14.34 21.76
N VAL A 131 -0.92 -15.11 22.72
CA VAL A 131 -1.85 -15.83 23.60
C VAL A 131 -2.63 -14.78 24.37
N ILE A 132 -3.87 -14.54 23.96
CA ILE A 132 -4.77 -13.65 24.68
C ILE A 132 -5.24 -14.44 25.89
N GLU A 133 -4.79 -14.04 27.07
CA GLU A 133 -5.38 -14.53 28.31
C GLU A 133 -6.84 -14.05 28.33
N THR A 134 -7.77 -14.98 28.13
CA THR A 134 -9.22 -14.71 28.03
C THR A 134 -9.86 -14.37 29.38
N SER A 135 -9.09 -14.15 30.41
CA SER A 135 -9.56 -13.76 31.75
C SER A 135 -9.75 -12.25 31.92
N MET A 136 -10.04 -11.53 30.86
CA MET A 136 -10.45 -10.13 30.99
C MET A 136 -11.81 -10.07 31.67
N PRO A 137 -11.95 -9.36 32.82
CA PRO A 137 -13.19 -9.33 33.58
C PRO A 137 -14.33 -8.60 32.88
N TYR A 138 -14.02 -7.85 31.82
CA TYR A 138 -15.00 -7.04 31.09
C TYR A 138 -14.85 -7.20 29.59
N THR A 139 -15.99 -7.26 28.89
CA THR A 139 -16.06 -7.31 27.44
C THR A 139 -16.80 -6.08 26.95
N CYS A 140 -16.34 -5.48 25.85
CA CYS A 140 -17.08 -4.39 25.19
C CYS A 140 -17.26 -4.66 23.69
N ALA A 141 -18.42 -4.26 23.17
CA ALA A 141 -18.71 -4.20 21.75
C ALA A 141 -18.54 -2.77 21.26
N ILE A 142 -17.87 -2.62 20.12
CA ILE A 142 -17.64 -1.31 19.51
C ILE A 142 -18.18 -1.34 18.08
N ASP A 143 -19.10 -0.42 17.79
CA ASP A 143 -19.61 -0.18 16.44
C ASP A 143 -19.07 1.13 15.89
N PHE A 144 -18.49 1.10 14.69
CA PHE A 144 -17.95 2.27 14.00
C PHE A 144 -18.90 2.77 12.94
N GLY A 145 -19.23 4.06 12.98
CA GLY A 145 -20.16 4.69 12.06
C GLY A 145 -19.62 6.02 11.49
N THR A 146 -20.34 6.57 10.53
CA THR A 146 -20.01 7.85 9.91
C THR A 146 -20.43 9.06 10.73
N ASP A 147 -21.58 8.99 11.36
CA ASP A 147 -22.14 10.07 12.18
C ASP A 147 -21.64 10.01 13.62
N ASN A 148 -21.63 8.82 14.19
CA ASN A 148 -20.95 8.53 15.44
C ASN A 148 -19.67 7.76 15.11
N PHE A 149 -18.54 8.33 15.49
CA PHE A 149 -17.24 7.68 15.23
C PHE A 149 -17.15 6.31 15.88
N ALA A 150 -17.65 6.19 17.10
CA ALA A 150 -17.78 4.91 17.79
C ALA A 150 -18.97 4.92 18.76
N ALA A 151 -19.74 3.84 18.80
CA ALA A 151 -20.68 3.51 19.86
C ALA A 151 -20.11 2.30 20.61
N ILE A 152 -19.96 2.43 21.92
CA ILE A 152 -19.36 1.41 22.78
C ILE A 152 -20.40 0.97 23.81
N VAL A 153 -20.55 -0.34 23.99
CA VAL A 153 -21.37 -0.94 25.04
C VAL A 153 -20.54 -2.00 25.74
N CYS A 154 -20.50 -1.94 27.07
CA CYS A 154 -19.76 -2.89 27.89
C CYS A 154 -20.74 -3.79 28.65
N ASP A 155 -20.28 -4.96 29.05
CA ASP A 155 -21.06 -5.96 29.80
C ASP A 155 -21.36 -5.53 31.25
N ASP A 156 -20.65 -4.54 31.78
CA ASP A 156 -20.97 -3.87 33.07
C ASP A 156 -22.17 -2.91 32.96
N GLY A 157 -22.80 -2.80 31.77
CA GLY A 157 -23.91 -1.90 31.49
C GLY A 157 -23.51 -0.48 31.15
N SER A 158 -22.22 -0.15 31.14
CA SER A 158 -21.72 1.15 30.70
C SER A 158 -21.81 1.30 29.18
N SER A 159 -22.10 2.52 28.71
CA SER A 159 -22.14 2.81 27.28
C SER A 159 -21.62 4.21 27.00
N ALA A 160 -20.99 4.39 25.84
CA ALA A 160 -20.47 5.68 25.38
C ALA A 160 -20.68 5.86 23.88
N ILE A 161 -20.99 7.09 23.48
CA ILE A 161 -21.09 7.47 22.08
C ILE A 161 -20.08 8.59 21.80
N TYR A 162 -19.14 8.31 20.90
CA TYR A 162 -18.17 9.28 20.42
C TYR A 162 -18.65 9.87 19.08
N LYS A 163 -19.02 11.16 19.10
CA LYS A 163 -19.49 11.85 17.90
C LYS A 163 -18.34 12.05 16.90
N GLY A 164 -18.61 11.76 15.63
CA GLY A 164 -17.63 11.84 14.53
C GLY A 164 -17.48 13.25 13.93
N GLY A 165 -18.21 14.25 14.38
CA GLY A 165 -18.28 15.57 13.75
C GLY A 165 -16.91 16.26 13.58
N ALA A 166 -16.02 16.18 14.57
CA ALA A 166 -14.68 16.74 14.47
C ALA A 166 -13.84 16.02 13.39
N VAL A 167 -13.83 14.69 13.42
CA VAL A 167 -13.09 13.87 12.43
C VAL A 167 -13.61 14.11 11.02
N LEU A 168 -14.94 14.22 10.86
CA LEU A 168 -15.57 14.50 9.57
C LEU A 168 -15.18 15.91 9.07
N SER A 169 -15.20 16.91 9.95
CA SER A 169 -14.80 18.28 9.63
C SER A 169 -13.34 18.36 9.16
N ASP A 170 -12.43 17.71 9.88
CA ASP A 170 -11.01 17.65 9.53
C ASP A 170 -10.79 16.93 8.19
N THR A 171 -11.50 15.84 7.97
CA THR A 171 -11.45 15.09 6.70
C THR A 171 -11.96 15.93 5.53
N GLN A 172 -13.07 16.64 5.70
CA GLN A 172 -13.62 17.56 4.69
C GLN A 172 -12.67 18.72 4.40
N TRP A 173 -12.11 19.31 5.44
CA TRP A 173 -11.12 20.38 5.30
C TRP A 173 -9.89 19.88 4.55
N PHE A 174 -9.35 18.70 4.92
CA PHE A 174 -8.25 18.06 4.22
C PHE A 174 -8.53 17.85 2.72
N HIS A 175 -9.68 17.28 2.38
CA HIS A 175 -10.08 17.06 0.99
C HIS A 175 -10.22 18.37 0.21
N LYS A 176 -10.77 19.42 0.84
CA LYS A 176 -10.87 20.75 0.25
C LYS A 176 -9.49 21.35 -0.05
N GLN A 177 -8.56 21.28 0.89
CA GLN A 177 -7.19 21.77 0.70
C GLN A 177 -6.46 20.95 -0.38
N LYS A 178 -6.57 19.62 -0.32
CA LYS A 178 -6.01 18.73 -1.34
C LYS A 178 -6.52 19.07 -2.74
N ALA A 179 -7.82 19.24 -2.92
CA ALA A 179 -8.41 19.59 -4.21
C ALA A 179 -7.90 20.94 -4.73
N LYS A 180 -7.76 21.94 -3.85
CA LYS A 180 -7.18 23.25 -4.18
C LYS A 180 -5.76 23.11 -4.71
N TYR A 181 -4.89 22.40 -4.00
CA TYR A 181 -3.50 22.24 -4.41
C TYR A 181 -3.35 21.37 -5.67
N VAL A 182 -4.13 20.31 -5.83
CA VAL A 182 -4.18 19.52 -7.06
C VAL A 182 -4.61 20.38 -8.26
N SER A 183 -5.60 21.26 -8.08
CA SER A 183 -6.04 22.17 -9.13
C SER A 183 -4.94 23.15 -9.55
N ILE A 184 -4.17 23.69 -8.62
CA ILE A 184 -3.03 24.58 -8.90
C ILE A 184 -1.96 23.83 -9.71
N LEU A 185 -1.62 22.62 -9.27
CA LEU A 185 -0.62 21.78 -9.93
C LEU A 185 -1.03 21.38 -11.36
N THR A 186 -2.30 21.04 -11.57
CA THR A 186 -2.79 20.61 -12.90
C THR A 186 -2.95 21.77 -13.87
N LYS A 187 -3.19 22.99 -13.39
CA LYS A 187 -3.32 24.18 -14.24
C LYS A 187 -2.01 24.86 -14.55
N GLY A 188 -0.98 24.73 -13.69
CA GLY A 188 0.25 25.50 -13.77
C GLY A 188 1.49 24.76 -14.27
N TYR A 189 1.52 23.44 -14.23
CA TYR A 189 2.73 22.67 -14.52
C TYR A 189 2.48 21.44 -15.40
N LYS A 190 3.11 21.43 -16.58
CA LYS A 190 3.12 20.25 -17.46
C LYS A 190 4.05 19.13 -16.97
N ASN A 191 4.96 19.39 -16.05
CA ASN A 191 5.91 18.42 -15.50
C ASN A 191 5.65 18.21 -14.00
N GLN A 192 5.07 17.09 -13.67
CA GLN A 192 4.58 16.68 -12.35
C GLN A 192 5.69 16.32 -11.32
N TYR A 193 6.97 16.33 -11.75
CA TYR A 193 8.06 15.74 -10.95
C TYR A 193 8.92 16.70 -10.16
N ASP A 194 8.88 18.02 -10.45
CA ASP A 194 9.77 19.01 -9.83
C ASP A 194 9.10 19.99 -8.86
N CYS A 195 7.93 19.66 -8.33
CA CYS A 195 7.23 20.61 -7.50
C CYS A 195 7.65 20.53 -6.03
N GLU A 196 8.59 21.40 -5.64
CA GLU A 196 8.86 21.73 -4.22
C GLU A 196 7.58 22.11 -3.45
N CYS A 197 6.59 22.68 -4.14
CA CYS A 197 5.26 22.96 -3.62
C CYS A 197 4.55 21.71 -3.09
N PHE A 198 4.67 20.56 -3.78
CA PHE A 198 4.04 19.31 -3.31
C PHE A 198 4.73 18.80 -2.03
N ARG A 199 6.06 18.96 -1.93
CA ARG A 199 6.84 18.67 -0.72
C ARG A 199 6.44 19.57 0.46
N LEU A 200 6.27 20.85 0.22
CA LEU A 200 5.87 21.82 1.24
C LEU A 200 4.42 21.61 1.69
N CYS A 201 3.50 21.33 0.76
CA CYS A 201 2.10 21.02 1.06
C CYS A 201 1.97 19.72 1.83
N TYR A 202 2.70 18.68 1.44
CA TYR A 202 2.69 17.40 2.15
C TYR A 202 3.25 17.52 3.57
N ARG A 203 4.37 18.26 3.76
CA ARG A 203 4.92 18.57 5.09
C ARG A 203 3.94 19.37 5.94
N ARG A 204 3.19 20.30 5.37
CA ARG A 204 2.23 21.14 6.09
C ARG A 204 0.95 20.39 6.47
N LEU A 205 0.51 19.43 5.64
CA LEU A 205 -0.71 18.64 5.86
C LEU A 205 -0.51 17.43 6.78
N TYR A 206 0.69 16.84 6.77
CA TYR A 206 0.99 15.63 7.55
C TYR A 206 1.95 15.86 8.71
N GLY A 207 2.30 17.14 8.98
CA GLY A 207 3.21 17.51 10.05
C GLY A 207 4.65 17.02 9.83
N ASN A 208 5.58 17.48 10.64
CA ASN A 208 6.96 17.01 10.69
C ASN A 208 7.09 15.62 11.37
N GLY A 209 6.01 14.84 11.39
CA GLY A 209 5.87 13.58 12.11
C GLY A 209 6.59 12.37 11.50
N CYS A 210 7.56 12.57 10.62
CA CYS A 210 8.49 11.52 10.19
C CYS A 210 9.93 11.93 10.47
N ASN A 211 10.20 12.32 11.71
CA ASN A 211 11.52 12.20 12.31
C ASN A 211 11.45 10.99 13.25
N HIS A 212 11.74 9.81 12.68
CA HIS A 212 12.42 8.72 13.40
C HIS A 212 12.74 7.63 12.39
#